data_6759d3a8f8370040d7e221d2efc8eac9
#
_entry.id   6759d3a8f8370040d7e221d2efc8eac9
#
_cell.length_a   1.000
_cell.length_b   1.000
_cell.length_c   1.000
_cell.angle_alpha   90.00
_cell.angle_beta   90.00
_cell.angle_gamma   90.00
#
_symmetry.space_group_name_H-M   'P 1'
#
loop_
_entity.id
_entity.type
_entity.pdbx_description
1 polymer ?
#
loop_
_entity_poly.entity_id
_entity_poly.type
_entity_poly.pdbx_seq_one_letter_code
_entity_poly.pdbx_strand_id
1 'polypeptide(L)'
;MFDLIIRGGAVYDGTGRPARWADVAVSGGKIAAVEPLPQAQAARVIDARGKWVTPGFIDIHRHADAAVFRPGFGELELRQGLTTIVSGNCGLSCAPVGPENLPAILSYLEPICGRVPPEAAQETLAGYFAAQPAAPLHTGMLVGAGTVRASAAGYQVQRLEPAHYAAIHRRLEQALADGALGVSLGLGYAPECFYTTHELIRALAPLAGQSIPITVHMRQEGGGVVTAAQEMVEVARALKAPVHISHLKAMGRDNWRGKVPQVLALLDRARQEGLDLSCDVYPYTAGSTQLLHILPPEFLAGGMEAIVRRLGDPDQRRQLARRIESGDGFDDIARLAGWDGIFLTSLHCPEDHPYQGMSLARIAALTGQDPLTCCCDLLVRERGEITMIDFMADEEDIAAILRDPFSNLISDSTYPTEGQPHPRVYGTFVHLLTRFVLQRGDLTPELSLIHISEPTRHLRIS
;
A
#
# COMPACT_ATOMS: atom_id res chain seq x y z
N MET A 1 -13.40 -40.97 8.44
CA MET A 1 -13.83 -40.27 7.19
C MET A 1 -13.44 -38.82 7.35
N PHE A 2 -12.72 -38.24 6.39
CA PHE A 2 -12.33 -36.82 6.42
C PHE A 2 -13.49 -35.94 5.93
N ASP A 3 -13.43 -34.63 6.25
CA ASP A 3 -14.39 -33.67 5.74
C ASP A 3 -14.11 -33.34 4.27
N LEU A 4 -12.81 -33.19 3.92
CA LEU A 4 -12.35 -32.87 2.59
C LEU A 4 -11.03 -33.60 2.30
N ILE A 5 -10.87 -34.10 1.07
CA ILE A 5 -9.57 -34.48 0.52
C ILE A 5 -9.33 -33.69 -0.77
N ILE A 6 -8.19 -33.01 -0.87
CA ILE A 6 -7.64 -32.44 -2.10
C ILE A 6 -6.66 -33.49 -2.64
N ARG A 7 -6.96 -34.09 -3.80
CA ARG A 7 -6.31 -35.34 -4.24
C ARG A 7 -5.34 -35.14 -5.39
N GLY A 8 -4.10 -35.65 -5.22
CA GLY A 8 -3.13 -35.85 -6.29
C GLY A 8 -2.52 -34.56 -6.84
N GLY A 9 -2.42 -33.50 -6.02
CA GLY A 9 -1.81 -32.24 -6.42
C GLY A 9 -0.32 -32.17 -6.14
N ALA A 10 0.36 -31.22 -6.78
CA ALA A 10 1.70 -30.81 -6.41
C ALA A 10 1.59 -29.86 -5.20
N VAL A 11 1.89 -30.38 -4.00
CA VAL A 11 1.74 -29.64 -2.74
C VAL A 11 3.00 -28.81 -2.45
N TYR A 12 2.84 -27.52 -2.41
CA TYR A 12 3.83 -26.54 -1.94
C TYR A 12 3.41 -26.08 -0.54
N ASP A 13 4.31 -26.14 0.44
CA ASP A 13 4.00 -25.80 1.84
C ASP A 13 4.40 -24.38 2.24
N GLY A 14 4.89 -23.55 1.32
CA GLY A 14 5.33 -22.18 1.58
C GLY A 14 6.71 -22.06 2.25
N THR A 15 7.37 -23.20 2.58
CA THR A 15 8.66 -23.18 3.30
C THR A 15 9.89 -23.04 2.40
N GLY A 16 9.71 -22.95 1.08
CA GLY A 16 10.78 -22.93 0.09
C GLY A 16 11.30 -24.33 -0.29
N ARG A 17 10.68 -25.39 0.21
CA ARG A 17 11.00 -26.76 -0.19
C ARG A 17 10.36 -27.10 -1.55
N PRO A 18 10.98 -28.00 -2.33
CA PRO A 18 10.37 -28.51 -3.56
C PRO A 18 8.99 -29.12 -3.31
N ALA A 19 8.10 -28.96 -4.30
CA ALA A 19 6.76 -29.56 -4.24
C ALA A 19 6.83 -31.08 -4.07
N ARG A 20 5.85 -31.62 -3.38
CA ARG A 20 5.64 -33.07 -3.27
C ARG A 20 4.26 -33.46 -3.79
N TRP A 21 4.18 -34.55 -4.51
CA TRP A 21 2.90 -35.11 -4.95
C TRP A 21 2.23 -35.81 -3.77
N ALA A 22 1.10 -35.27 -3.31
CA ALA A 22 0.39 -35.77 -2.14
C ALA A 22 -1.10 -35.41 -2.21
N ASP A 23 -1.87 -36.06 -1.34
CA ASP A 23 -3.22 -35.64 -0.99
C ASP A 23 -3.16 -34.75 0.26
N VAL A 24 -4.08 -33.79 0.37
CA VAL A 24 -4.27 -32.99 1.57
C VAL A 24 -5.64 -33.33 2.15
N ALA A 25 -5.65 -33.93 3.35
CA ALA A 25 -6.88 -34.28 4.06
C ALA A 25 -7.18 -33.27 5.17
N VAL A 26 -8.46 -32.88 5.25
CA VAL A 26 -8.96 -31.95 6.26
C VAL A 26 -10.00 -32.64 7.15
N SER A 27 -9.94 -32.39 8.45
CA SER A 27 -10.91 -32.84 9.42
C SER A 27 -11.06 -31.79 10.52
N GLY A 28 -12.31 -31.44 10.89
CA GLY A 28 -12.60 -30.44 11.89
C GLY A 28 -11.99 -29.05 11.58
N GLY A 29 -11.94 -28.68 10.27
CA GLY A 29 -11.37 -27.41 9.83
C GLY A 29 -9.84 -27.31 9.88
N LYS A 30 -9.14 -28.42 10.13
CA LYS A 30 -7.66 -28.47 10.21
C LYS A 30 -7.09 -29.49 9.22
N ILE A 31 -5.88 -29.21 8.72
CA ILE A 31 -5.12 -30.19 7.93
C ILE A 31 -4.76 -31.36 8.84
N ALA A 32 -5.31 -32.54 8.52
CA ALA A 32 -5.12 -33.77 9.28
C ALA A 32 -4.00 -34.64 8.72
N ALA A 33 -3.76 -34.60 7.40
CA ALA A 33 -2.67 -35.33 6.74
C ALA A 33 -2.26 -34.66 5.44
N VAL A 34 -0.97 -34.80 5.08
CA VAL A 34 -0.41 -34.37 3.78
C VAL A 34 0.51 -35.51 3.29
N GLU A 35 -0.09 -36.52 2.63
CA GLU A 35 0.57 -37.74 2.19
C GLU A 35 -0.31 -38.45 1.14
N PRO A 36 0.18 -39.45 0.39
CA PRO A 36 -0.69 -40.22 -0.48
C PRO A 36 -1.75 -41.01 0.31
N LEU A 37 -3.02 -40.79 0.01
CA LEU A 37 -4.17 -41.40 0.72
C LEU A 37 -5.12 -42.13 -0.25
N PRO A 38 -4.63 -43.17 -0.97
CA PRO A 38 -5.36 -43.74 -2.13
C PRO A 38 -6.72 -44.37 -1.77
N GLN A 39 -6.88 -44.85 -0.54
CA GLN A 39 -8.12 -45.52 -0.08
C GLN A 39 -8.93 -44.65 0.91
N ALA A 40 -8.45 -43.45 1.24
CA ALA A 40 -9.14 -42.62 2.20
C ALA A 40 -10.45 -42.04 1.63
N GLN A 41 -11.47 -42.00 2.48
CA GLN A 41 -12.77 -41.46 2.18
C GLN A 41 -12.98 -40.08 2.84
N ALA A 42 -13.68 -39.21 2.13
CA ALA A 42 -14.09 -37.90 2.62
C ALA A 42 -15.50 -37.55 2.19
N ALA A 43 -16.15 -36.63 2.90
CA ALA A 43 -17.44 -36.09 2.54
C ALA A 43 -17.37 -35.34 1.19
N ARG A 44 -16.22 -34.70 0.92
CA ARG A 44 -15.93 -33.98 -0.34
C ARG A 44 -14.54 -34.34 -0.83
N VAL A 45 -14.38 -34.52 -2.14
CA VAL A 45 -13.08 -34.73 -2.81
C VAL A 45 -12.92 -33.71 -3.91
N ILE A 46 -11.75 -33.02 -3.93
CA ILE A 46 -11.34 -32.12 -5.00
C ILE A 46 -10.20 -32.83 -5.78
N ASP A 47 -10.37 -33.03 -7.07
CA ASP A 47 -9.29 -33.53 -7.94
C ASP A 47 -8.30 -32.38 -8.25
N ALA A 48 -7.08 -32.51 -7.76
CA ALA A 48 -6.00 -31.56 -7.95
C ALA A 48 -4.88 -32.07 -8.87
N ARG A 49 -5.10 -33.15 -9.62
CA ARG A 49 -4.11 -33.66 -10.56
C ARG A 49 -3.74 -32.62 -11.62
N GLY A 50 -2.43 -32.37 -11.77
CA GLY A 50 -1.90 -31.31 -12.64
C GLY A 50 -2.05 -29.89 -12.09
N LYS A 51 -2.43 -29.74 -10.83
CA LYS A 51 -2.59 -28.44 -10.15
C LYS A 51 -1.62 -28.29 -8.99
N TRP A 52 -1.30 -27.07 -8.66
CA TRP A 52 -0.62 -26.73 -7.41
C TRP A 52 -1.64 -26.66 -6.27
N VAL A 53 -1.24 -27.17 -5.12
CA VAL A 53 -1.96 -27.04 -3.85
C VAL A 53 -1.06 -26.25 -2.91
N THR A 54 -1.50 -25.07 -2.52
CA THR A 54 -0.71 -24.11 -1.75
C THR A 54 -1.47 -23.67 -0.51
N PRO A 55 -0.80 -23.11 0.51
CA PRO A 55 -1.48 -22.30 1.52
C PRO A 55 -2.27 -21.16 0.87
N GLY A 56 -3.25 -20.62 1.56
CA GLY A 56 -3.90 -19.39 1.13
C GLY A 56 -2.92 -18.22 1.08
N PHE A 57 -3.10 -17.33 0.11
CA PHE A 57 -2.21 -16.17 -0.05
C PHE A 57 -2.55 -15.08 0.97
N ILE A 58 -1.53 -14.32 1.35
CA ILE A 58 -1.62 -13.22 2.31
C ILE A 58 -1.16 -11.95 1.62
N ASP A 59 -2.01 -10.94 1.57
CA ASP A 59 -1.69 -9.61 1.07
C ASP A 59 -1.52 -8.65 2.24
N ILE A 60 -0.28 -8.29 2.55
CA ILE A 60 0.03 -7.42 3.69
C ILE A 60 -0.12 -5.93 3.40
N HIS A 61 -0.48 -5.57 2.16
CA HIS A 61 -0.58 -4.17 1.76
C HIS A 61 -1.78 -3.95 0.83
N ARG A 62 -2.91 -3.56 1.42
CA ARG A 62 -4.12 -3.13 0.71
C ARG A 62 -4.73 -1.92 1.40
N HIS A 63 -5.54 -1.15 0.65
CA HIS A 63 -6.31 -0.02 1.18
C HIS A 63 -7.81 -0.38 1.26
N ALA A 64 -8.10 -1.56 1.82
CA ALA A 64 -9.47 -2.09 1.89
C ALA A 64 -10.23 -1.63 3.13
N ASP A 65 -9.74 -0.65 3.87
CA ASP A 65 -10.27 -0.15 5.14
C ASP A 65 -11.78 0.13 5.12
N ALA A 66 -12.25 0.81 4.08
CA ALA A 66 -13.68 1.06 3.87
C ALA A 66 -14.35 -0.04 3.04
N ALA A 67 -13.59 -0.70 2.15
CA ALA A 67 -14.12 -1.68 1.22
C ALA A 67 -14.63 -2.95 1.91
N VAL A 68 -14.06 -3.34 3.07
CA VAL A 68 -14.51 -4.49 3.86
C VAL A 68 -15.96 -4.37 4.35
N PHE A 69 -16.50 -3.15 4.37
CA PHE A 69 -17.90 -2.87 4.73
C PHE A 69 -18.85 -2.94 3.53
N ARG A 70 -18.33 -3.10 2.30
CA ARG A 70 -19.17 -3.19 1.09
C ARG A 70 -19.78 -4.58 0.95
N PRO A 71 -21.04 -4.70 0.53
CA PRO A 71 -21.63 -5.99 0.22
C PRO A 71 -20.83 -6.75 -0.82
N GLY A 72 -20.60 -8.05 -0.59
CA GLY A 72 -19.85 -8.91 -1.53
C GLY A 72 -18.33 -8.76 -1.48
N PHE A 73 -17.80 -7.97 -0.54
CA PHE A 73 -16.35 -7.89 -0.33
C PHE A 73 -15.74 -9.28 -0.06
N GLY A 74 -14.57 -9.51 -0.62
CA GLY A 74 -13.82 -10.76 -0.47
C GLY A 74 -13.94 -11.69 -1.67
N GLU A 75 -14.91 -11.52 -2.57
CA GLU A 75 -15.04 -12.40 -3.74
C GLU A 75 -13.86 -12.25 -4.70
N LEU A 76 -13.41 -11.04 -4.97
CA LEU A 76 -12.25 -10.76 -5.84
C LEU A 76 -10.95 -11.27 -5.22
N GLU A 77 -10.81 -11.13 -3.92
CA GLU A 77 -9.68 -11.59 -3.13
C GLU A 77 -9.58 -13.12 -3.17
N LEU A 78 -10.66 -13.81 -2.87
CA LEU A 78 -10.72 -15.28 -2.90
C LEU A 78 -10.44 -15.84 -4.31
N ARG A 79 -10.89 -15.18 -5.37
CA ARG A 79 -10.61 -15.58 -6.77
C ARG A 79 -9.12 -15.50 -7.12
N GLN A 80 -8.34 -14.70 -6.41
CA GLN A 80 -6.88 -14.64 -6.53
C GLN A 80 -6.15 -15.62 -5.60
N GLY A 81 -6.87 -16.34 -4.75
CA GLY A 81 -6.31 -17.25 -3.75
C GLY A 81 -5.98 -16.58 -2.42
N LEU A 82 -6.38 -15.32 -2.23
CA LEU A 82 -6.19 -14.62 -0.97
C LEU A 82 -7.10 -15.16 0.12
N THR A 83 -6.55 -15.42 1.29
CA THR A 83 -7.27 -15.82 2.50
C THR A 83 -7.07 -14.86 3.65
N THR A 84 -6.10 -13.96 3.53
CA THR A 84 -5.78 -12.93 4.52
C THR A 84 -5.37 -11.65 3.83
N ILE A 85 -5.82 -10.52 4.36
CA ILE A 85 -5.42 -9.18 3.92
C ILE A 85 -5.10 -8.30 5.11
N VAL A 86 -4.19 -7.33 4.91
CA VAL A 86 -3.86 -6.29 5.90
C VAL A 86 -4.07 -4.92 5.27
N SER A 87 -4.89 -4.09 5.92
CA SER A 87 -5.21 -2.72 5.52
C SER A 87 -4.56 -1.70 6.47
N GLY A 88 -4.87 -0.41 6.28
CA GLY A 88 -4.31 0.66 7.09
C GLY A 88 -2.87 1.02 6.70
N ASN A 89 -2.51 0.88 5.42
CA ASN A 89 -1.17 1.12 4.89
C ASN A 89 -0.91 2.59 4.54
N CYS A 90 0.35 2.94 4.24
CA CYS A 90 0.79 4.26 3.76
C CYS A 90 0.37 5.44 4.66
N GLY A 91 0.30 5.25 5.97
CA GLY A 91 -0.15 6.27 6.90
C GLY A 91 -1.66 6.55 6.88
N LEU A 92 -2.40 5.81 6.06
CA LEU A 92 -3.83 5.99 5.81
C LEU A 92 -4.62 4.87 6.49
N SER A 93 -5.54 5.22 7.39
CA SER A 93 -6.45 4.25 8.00
C SER A 93 -7.81 4.90 8.35
N CYS A 94 -8.89 4.13 8.25
CA CYS A 94 -10.23 4.61 8.62
C CYS A 94 -10.44 4.72 10.14
N ALA A 95 -9.56 4.12 10.93
CA ALA A 95 -9.53 4.16 12.37
C ALA A 95 -8.09 4.06 12.89
N PRO A 96 -7.76 4.65 14.06
CA PRO A 96 -8.59 5.51 14.89
C PRO A 96 -8.67 6.94 14.34
N VAL A 97 -9.86 7.54 14.30
CA VAL A 97 -10.07 8.92 13.84
C VAL A 97 -10.61 9.80 14.95
N GLY A 98 -10.09 11.04 15.04
CA GLY A 98 -10.59 12.02 15.99
C GLY A 98 -11.80 12.79 15.44
N PRO A 99 -12.87 12.99 16.24
CA PRO A 99 -14.11 13.61 15.76
C PRO A 99 -13.92 15.05 15.26
N GLU A 100 -12.96 15.78 15.82
CA GLU A 100 -12.71 17.21 15.51
C GLU A 100 -12.24 17.42 14.07
N ASN A 101 -11.47 16.45 13.50
CA ASN A 101 -10.90 16.55 12.16
C ASN A 101 -11.52 15.51 11.18
N LEU A 102 -12.57 14.81 11.62
CA LEU A 102 -13.17 13.71 10.87
C LEU A 102 -13.53 14.06 9.42
N PRO A 103 -14.26 15.16 9.11
CA PRO A 103 -14.61 15.46 7.72
C PRO A 103 -13.40 15.64 6.80
N ALA A 104 -12.33 16.28 7.30
CA ALA A 104 -11.12 16.50 6.52
C ALA A 104 -10.34 15.18 6.30
N ILE A 105 -10.34 14.29 7.29
CA ILE A 105 -9.71 12.97 7.18
C ILE A 105 -10.48 12.12 6.15
N LEU A 106 -11.80 12.08 6.22
CA LEU A 106 -12.62 11.28 5.30
C LEU A 106 -12.45 11.73 3.85
N SER A 107 -12.48 13.05 3.60
CA SER A 107 -12.22 13.60 2.26
C SER A 107 -10.81 13.25 1.74
N TYR A 108 -9.80 13.25 2.63
CA TYR A 108 -8.44 12.89 2.25
C TYR A 108 -8.26 11.39 1.93
N LEU A 109 -9.04 10.52 2.58
CA LEU A 109 -9.01 9.07 2.36
C LEU A 109 -9.78 8.63 1.10
N GLU A 110 -10.79 9.40 0.66
CA GLU A 110 -11.73 9.01 -0.41
C GLU A 110 -11.05 8.50 -1.69
N PRO A 111 -10.01 9.15 -2.25
CA PRO A 111 -9.39 8.70 -3.52
C PRO A 111 -8.73 7.33 -3.42
N ILE A 112 -8.35 6.89 -2.23
CA ILE A 112 -7.58 5.66 -1.98
C ILE A 112 -8.46 4.54 -1.42
N CYS A 113 -9.15 4.82 -0.32
CA CYS A 113 -9.99 3.86 0.41
C CYS A 113 -11.42 3.81 -0.13
N GLY A 114 -11.83 4.80 -0.94
CA GLY A 114 -13.21 5.06 -1.31
C GLY A 114 -14.00 5.69 -0.18
N ARG A 115 -15.30 5.90 -0.41
CA ARG A 115 -16.18 6.49 0.59
C ARG A 115 -16.20 5.65 1.87
N VAL A 116 -15.77 6.28 2.95
CA VAL A 116 -15.70 5.64 4.27
C VAL A 116 -17.08 5.69 4.92
N PRO A 117 -17.73 4.54 5.18
CA PRO A 117 -19.01 4.55 5.88
C PRO A 117 -18.81 4.90 7.36
N PRO A 118 -19.84 5.47 8.03
CA PRO A 118 -19.72 5.87 9.43
C PRO A 118 -19.28 4.73 10.36
N GLU A 119 -19.64 3.50 10.04
CA GLU A 119 -19.28 2.30 10.79
C GLU A 119 -17.77 2.00 10.75
N ALA A 120 -17.08 2.40 9.69
CA ALA A 120 -15.64 2.24 9.56
C ALA A 120 -14.85 3.41 10.20
N ALA A 121 -15.44 4.59 10.29
CA ALA A 121 -14.83 5.79 10.84
C ALA A 121 -14.94 5.81 12.37
N GLN A 122 -14.14 4.98 13.06
CA GLN A 122 -14.23 4.80 14.52
C GLN A 122 -13.11 5.53 15.27
N GLU A 123 -13.39 5.99 16.48
CA GLU A 123 -12.40 6.64 17.36
C GLU A 123 -11.33 5.68 17.87
N THR A 124 -11.62 4.38 17.86
CA THR A 124 -10.71 3.31 18.28
C THR A 124 -10.67 2.18 17.26
N LEU A 125 -9.57 1.46 17.23
CA LEU A 125 -9.44 0.31 16.34
C LEU A 125 -10.33 -0.86 16.81
N ALA A 126 -10.51 -1.00 18.13
CA ALA A 126 -11.48 -1.97 18.69
C ALA A 126 -12.90 -1.70 18.19
N GLY A 127 -13.31 -0.41 18.13
CA GLY A 127 -14.60 -0.02 17.56
C GLY A 127 -14.74 -0.40 16.09
N TYR A 128 -13.68 -0.17 15.29
CA TYR A 128 -13.65 -0.58 13.89
C TYR A 128 -13.81 -2.10 13.73
N PHE A 129 -13.06 -2.91 14.47
CA PHE A 129 -13.17 -4.37 14.38
C PHE A 129 -14.55 -4.88 14.87
N ALA A 130 -15.12 -4.24 15.89
CA ALA A 130 -16.45 -4.59 16.37
C ALA A 130 -17.57 -4.26 15.36
N ALA A 131 -17.38 -3.21 14.56
CA ALA A 131 -18.33 -2.78 13.53
C ALA A 131 -18.16 -3.53 12.19
N GLN A 132 -16.99 -4.14 11.96
CA GLN A 132 -16.67 -4.81 10.71
C GLN A 132 -17.62 -6.01 10.48
N PRO A 133 -18.29 -6.10 9.31
CA PRO A 133 -19.11 -7.25 8.98
C PRO A 133 -18.24 -8.50 8.79
N ALA A 134 -18.85 -9.68 8.95
CA ALA A 134 -18.16 -10.94 8.67
C ALA A 134 -17.69 -10.99 7.22
N ALA A 135 -16.40 -11.20 7.02
CA ALA A 135 -15.78 -11.35 5.71
C ALA A 135 -15.43 -12.83 5.46
N PRO A 136 -15.40 -13.28 4.18
CA PRO A 136 -15.07 -14.66 3.84
C PRO A 136 -13.55 -14.96 3.91
N LEU A 137 -12.73 -14.00 4.35
CA LEU A 137 -11.29 -14.07 4.51
C LEU A 137 -10.88 -13.35 5.81
N HIS A 138 -9.67 -13.59 6.28
CA HIS A 138 -9.13 -12.92 7.45
C HIS A 138 -8.72 -11.49 7.10
N THR A 139 -9.03 -10.56 8.00
CA THR A 139 -8.65 -9.15 7.87
C THR A 139 -7.81 -8.72 9.07
N GLY A 140 -6.73 -8.02 8.80
CA GLY A 140 -5.90 -7.34 9.79
C GLY A 140 -5.76 -5.88 9.44
N MET A 141 -5.26 -5.08 10.39
CA MET A 141 -5.10 -3.64 10.17
C MET A 141 -3.84 -3.12 10.83
N LEU A 142 -3.12 -2.27 10.10
CA LEU A 142 -2.12 -1.36 10.64
C LEU A 142 -2.80 -0.08 11.09
N VAL A 143 -2.22 0.65 12.03
CA VAL A 143 -2.67 2.01 12.33
C VAL A 143 -1.90 3.01 11.47
N GLY A 144 -2.63 3.81 10.70
CA GLY A 144 -2.05 4.86 9.86
C GLY A 144 -1.59 6.06 10.70
N ALA A 145 -0.28 6.29 10.80
CA ALA A 145 0.26 7.40 11.59
C ALA A 145 -0.11 8.77 11.01
N GLY A 146 -0.34 8.87 9.69
CA GLY A 146 -0.89 10.06 9.05
C GLY A 146 -2.30 10.39 9.52
N THR A 147 -3.19 9.39 9.59
CA THR A 147 -4.53 9.53 10.16
C THR A 147 -4.48 9.91 11.64
N VAL A 148 -3.59 9.28 12.42
CA VAL A 148 -3.40 9.62 13.84
C VAL A 148 -2.89 11.04 14.01
N ARG A 149 -1.93 11.48 13.19
CA ARG A 149 -1.42 12.86 13.21
C ARG A 149 -2.50 13.85 12.81
N ALA A 150 -3.26 13.58 11.74
CA ALA A 150 -4.38 14.42 11.32
C ALA A 150 -5.46 14.51 12.40
N SER A 151 -5.75 13.41 13.10
CA SER A 151 -6.67 13.38 14.23
C SER A 151 -6.18 14.23 15.42
N ALA A 152 -4.87 14.27 15.68
CA ALA A 152 -4.29 14.99 16.81
C ALA A 152 -4.06 16.47 16.54
N ALA A 153 -3.80 16.87 15.28
CA ALA A 153 -3.34 18.23 14.96
C ALA A 153 -4.03 18.86 13.73
N GLY A 154 -4.78 18.08 12.95
CA GLY A 154 -5.32 18.51 11.67
C GLY A 154 -4.24 18.65 10.58
N TYR A 155 -4.67 19.00 9.36
CA TYR A 155 -3.79 19.20 8.21
C TYR A 155 -3.12 20.58 8.15
N GLN A 156 -3.57 21.51 8.98
CA GLN A 156 -3.06 22.89 9.05
C GLN A 156 -1.73 22.98 9.79
N VAL A 157 -1.48 22.06 10.73
CA VAL A 157 -0.33 22.09 11.63
C VAL A 157 0.86 21.38 10.97
N GLN A 158 1.82 22.15 10.48
CA GLN A 158 3.05 21.61 9.91
C GLN A 158 4.06 21.20 10.99
N ARG A 159 4.18 22.01 12.07
CA ARG A 159 5.07 21.72 13.21
C ARG A 159 4.27 21.36 14.44
N LEU A 160 4.59 20.20 15.00
CA LEU A 160 3.89 19.67 16.16
C LEU A 160 4.42 20.27 17.47
N GLU A 161 3.50 20.60 18.36
CA GLU A 161 3.78 20.96 19.74
C GLU A 161 3.82 19.72 20.65
N PRO A 162 4.36 19.82 21.88
CA PRO A 162 4.40 18.70 22.82
C PRO A 162 3.05 18.03 23.07
N ALA A 163 1.96 18.80 23.10
CA ALA A 163 0.60 18.28 23.29
C ALA A 163 0.15 17.38 22.12
N HIS A 164 0.52 17.73 20.89
CA HIS A 164 0.23 16.92 19.71
C HIS A 164 0.95 15.55 19.76
N TYR A 165 2.25 15.56 20.12
CA TYR A 165 3.00 14.30 20.31
C TYR A 165 2.35 13.41 21.38
N ALA A 166 1.95 14.00 22.52
CA ALA A 166 1.27 13.24 23.57
C ALA A 166 -0.07 12.64 23.09
N ALA A 167 -0.80 13.35 22.23
CA ALA A 167 -2.03 12.84 21.64
C ALA A 167 -1.77 11.70 20.63
N ILE A 168 -0.72 11.85 19.80
CA ILE A 168 -0.28 10.80 18.84
C ILE A 168 0.13 9.53 19.61
N HIS A 169 0.98 9.67 20.65
CA HIS A 169 1.45 8.54 21.44
C HIS A 169 0.28 7.75 22.04
N ARG A 170 -0.65 8.43 22.73
CA ARG A 170 -1.84 7.76 23.32
C ARG A 170 -2.66 7.01 22.27
N ARG A 171 -2.85 7.59 21.06
CA ARG A 171 -3.63 6.94 20.00
C ARG A 171 -2.91 5.72 19.42
N LEU A 172 -1.59 5.80 19.24
CA LEU A 172 -0.79 4.66 18.78
C LEU A 172 -0.80 3.54 19.81
N GLU A 173 -0.53 3.85 21.09
CA GLU A 173 -0.56 2.88 22.18
C GLU A 173 -1.93 2.20 22.31
N GLN A 174 -3.01 2.98 22.22
CA GLN A 174 -4.37 2.42 22.26
C GLN A 174 -4.65 1.52 21.05
N ALA A 175 -4.30 1.94 19.84
CA ALA A 175 -4.54 1.14 18.65
C ALA A 175 -3.75 -0.19 18.67
N LEU A 176 -2.54 -0.19 19.19
CA LEU A 176 -1.75 -1.41 19.39
C LEU A 176 -2.39 -2.32 20.45
N ALA A 177 -2.89 -1.76 21.54
CA ALA A 177 -3.64 -2.50 22.55
C ALA A 177 -4.96 -3.07 22.04
N ASP A 178 -5.59 -2.39 21.08
CA ASP A 178 -6.82 -2.81 20.39
C ASP A 178 -6.58 -3.92 19.34
N GLY A 179 -5.31 -4.25 19.04
CA GLY A 179 -4.96 -5.33 18.12
C GLY A 179 -4.44 -4.88 16.75
N ALA A 180 -3.94 -3.65 16.61
CA ALA A 180 -3.21 -3.26 15.40
C ALA A 180 -1.98 -4.15 15.20
N LEU A 181 -1.76 -4.61 13.97
CA LEU A 181 -0.63 -5.46 13.61
C LEU A 181 0.70 -4.69 13.52
N GLY A 182 0.64 -3.37 13.45
CA GLY A 182 1.77 -2.47 13.33
C GLY A 182 1.33 -1.04 13.07
N VAL A 183 2.31 -0.21 12.70
CA VAL A 183 2.09 1.21 12.37
C VAL A 183 2.54 1.46 10.94
N SER A 184 1.73 2.16 10.16
CA SER A 184 2.10 2.55 8.80
C SER A 184 2.39 4.04 8.69
N LEU A 185 3.30 4.39 7.80
CA LEU A 185 3.72 5.76 7.48
C LEU A 185 3.47 6.08 6.00
N GLY A 186 3.13 7.33 5.71
CA GLY A 186 3.02 7.85 4.35
C GLY A 186 3.81 9.16 4.20
N LEU A 187 5.14 9.07 4.17
CA LEU A 187 6.03 10.24 4.19
C LEU A 187 5.99 11.08 2.90
N GLY A 188 5.43 10.54 1.82
CA GLY A 188 5.09 11.30 0.61
C GLY A 188 3.76 12.05 0.69
N TYR A 189 2.93 11.79 1.72
CA TYR A 189 1.58 12.33 1.85
C TYR A 189 1.46 13.35 3.00
N ALA A 190 0.53 14.32 2.86
CA ALA A 190 0.17 15.18 3.97
C ALA A 190 -0.66 14.37 5.01
N PRO A 191 -0.48 14.61 6.32
CA PRO A 191 0.41 15.61 6.90
C PRO A 191 1.81 15.08 7.24
N GLU A 192 2.15 13.82 6.93
CA GLU A 192 3.42 13.20 7.36
C GLU A 192 4.64 13.73 6.57
N CYS A 193 4.44 14.22 5.35
CA CYS A 193 5.51 14.84 4.55
C CYS A 193 6.17 16.07 5.24
N PHE A 194 5.51 16.64 6.24
CA PHE A 194 6.05 17.77 7.03
C PHE A 194 6.97 17.34 8.18
N TYR A 195 7.10 16.04 8.47
CA TYR A 195 8.06 15.58 9.47
C TYR A 195 9.50 15.72 8.98
N THR A 196 10.37 16.22 9.85
CA THR A 196 11.78 15.88 9.79
C THR A 196 11.99 14.49 10.35
N THR A 197 13.12 13.83 10.02
CA THR A 197 13.46 12.49 10.54
C THR A 197 13.42 12.46 12.07
N HIS A 198 13.94 13.51 12.74
CA HIS A 198 13.92 13.61 14.19
C HIS A 198 12.49 13.73 14.78
N GLU A 199 11.62 14.52 14.14
CA GLU A 199 10.21 14.65 14.54
C GLU A 199 9.46 13.33 14.33
N LEU A 200 9.75 12.60 13.24
CA LEU A 200 9.21 11.29 12.96
C LEU A 200 9.60 10.28 14.05
N ILE A 201 10.90 10.17 14.37
CA ILE A 201 11.40 9.31 15.46
C ILE A 201 10.70 9.66 16.79
N ARG A 202 10.53 10.94 17.08
CA ARG A 202 9.79 11.37 18.28
C ARG A 202 8.32 10.96 18.26
N ALA A 203 7.65 11.07 17.11
CA ALA A 203 6.24 10.66 16.97
C ALA A 203 6.06 9.16 17.19
N LEU A 204 7.05 8.36 16.78
CA LEU A 204 7.05 6.90 16.88
C LEU A 204 7.71 6.37 18.17
N ALA A 205 8.06 7.23 19.12
CA ALA A 205 8.70 6.82 20.37
C ALA A 205 8.00 5.67 21.12
N PRO A 206 6.67 5.50 21.10
CA PRO A 206 6.01 4.33 21.69
C PRO A 206 6.44 2.98 21.13
N LEU A 207 7.01 2.94 19.92
CA LEU A 207 7.47 1.71 19.25
C LEU A 207 8.92 1.33 19.59
N ALA A 208 9.64 2.21 20.31
CA ALA A 208 11.07 2.00 20.58
C ALA A 208 11.33 0.69 21.36
N GLY A 209 12.20 -0.16 20.81
CA GLY A 209 12.58 -1.45 21.40
C GLY A 209 11.50 -2.53 21.29
N GLN A 210 10.41 -2.29 20.57
CA GLN A 210 9.34 -3.25 20.36
C GLN A 210 9.52 -4.02 19.04
N SER A 211 9.01 -5.25 18.99
CA SER A 211 8.98 -6.07 17.75
C SER A 211 7.74 -5.77 16.90
N ILE A 212 7.22 -4.55 16.95
CA ILE A 212 6.05 -4.09 16.21
C ILE A 212 6.54 -3.48 14.89
N PRO A 213 6.07 -3.95 13.73
CA PRO A 213 6.54 -3.46 12.45
C PRO A 213 6.07 -2.03 12.17
N ILE A 214 6.96 -1.26 11.57
CA ILE A 214 6.71 0.06 10.99
C ILE A 214 6.79 -0.10 9.47
N THR A 215 5.66 -0.03 8.76
CA THR A 215 5.64 -0.04 7.29
C THR A 215 5.68 1.39 6.76
N VAL A 216 6.30 1.62 5.61
CA VAL A 216 6.50 3.00 5.15
C VAL A 216 6.40 3.17 3.64
N HIS A 217 5.47 4.02 3.19
CA HIS A 217 5.57 4.73 1.93
C HIS A 217 6.61 5.83 2.11
N MET A 218 7.76 5.68 1.46
CA MET A 218 8.91 6.55 1.68
C MET A 218 8.63 7.99 1.22
N ARG A 219 9.45 8.92 1.69
CA ARG A 219 9.34 10.36 1.38
C ARG A 219 9.55 10.64 -0.11
N GLN A 220 10.43 9.88 -0.75
CA GLN A 220 10.69 9.93 -2.18
C GLN A 220 10.95 8.52 -2.72
N GLU A 221 10.43 8.27 -3.89
CA GLU A 221 10.53 6.99 -4.61
C GLU A 221 11.15 7.15 -6.00
N GLY A 222 11.49 8.38 -6.41
CA GLY A 222 12.17 8.73 -7.65
C GLY A 222 13.66 8.95 -7.45
N GLY A 223 14.16 10.13 -7.84
CA GLY A 223 15.57 10.49 -7.73
C GLY A 223 16.16 10.42 -6.33
N GLY A 224 15.32 10.67 -5.31
CA GLY A 224 15.67 10.65 -3.88
C GLY A 224 15.52 9.31 -3.19
N VAL A 225 15.13 8.23 -3.87
CA VAL A 225 14.77 6.94 -3.25
C VAL A 225 15.86 6.35 -2.35
N VAL A 226 17.14 6.48 -2.72
CA VAL A 226 18.28 5.99 -1.91
C VAL A 226 18.40 6.78 -0.61
N THR A 227 18.23 8.11 -0.66
CA THR A 227 18.25 8.98 0.52
C THR A 227 17.04 8.70 1.43
N ALA A 228 15.86 8.46 0.85
CA ALA A 228 14.67 8.09 1.60
C ALA A 228 14.83 6.71 2.27
N ALA A 229 15.44 5.75 1.60
CA ALA A 229 15.78 4.46 2.23
C ALA A 229 16.82 4.61 3.36
N GLN A 230 17.78 5.52 3.21
CA GLN A 230 18.74 5.85 4.26
C GLN A 230 18.05 6.47 5.50
N GLU A 231 17.05 7.34 5.30
CA GLU A 231 16.20 7.85 6.39
C GLU A 231 15.53 6.70 7.16
N MET A 232 15.03 5.67 6.46
CA MET A 232 14.39 4.52 7.11
C MET A 232 15.38 3.65 7.88
N VAL A 233 16.60 3.50 7.40
CA VAL A 233 17.68 2.85 8.16
C VAL A 233 18.00 3.63 9.45
N GLU A 234 18.00 4.97 9.39
CA GLU A 234 18.18 5.82 10.57
C GLU A 234 17.04 5.65 11.59
N VAL A 235 15.79 5.64 11.11
CA VAL A 235 14.60 5.40 11.95
C VAL A 235 14.66 4.03 12.62
N ALA A 236 14.97 2.96 11.86
CA ALA A 236 15.11 1.61 12.39
C ALA A 236 16.20 1.53 13.48
N ARG A 237 17.34 2.17 13.26
CA ARG A 237 18.45 2.23 14.21
C ARG A 237 18.08 2.98 15.48
N ALA A 238 17.42 4.14 15.36
CA ALA A 238 17.03 4.97 16.49
C ALA A 238 15.96 4.31 17.35
N LEU A 239 14.96 3.70 16.73
CA LEU A 239 13.84 3.04 17.42
C LEU A 239 14.13 1.61 17.82
N LYS A 240 15.12 0.94 17.22
CA LYS A 240 15.36 -0.50 17.39
C LYS A 240 14.09 -1.32 17.18
N ALA A 241 13.33 -0.97 16.16
CA ALA A 241 12.08 -1.59 15.74
C ALA A 241 12.19 -2.08 14.29
N PRO A 242 11.43 -3.12 13.89
CA PRO A 242 11.39 -3.57 12.50
C PRO A 242 10.85 -2.47 11.59
N VAL A 243 11.51 -2.24 10.44
CA VAL A 243 11.03 -1.31 9.42
C VAL A 243 10.87 -2.03 8.09
N HIS A 244 9.71 -1.85 7.48
CA HIS A 244 9.34 -2.44 6.20
C HIS A 244 9.08 -1.35 5.17
N ILE A 245 9.87 -1.34 4.10
CA ILE A 245 9.69 -0.38 3.01
C ILE A 245 8.57 -0.88 2.09
N SER A 246 7.48 -0.14 2.04
CA SER A 246 6.32 -0.45 1.22
C SER A 246 6.58 -0.18 -0.26
N HIS A 247 6.02 -1.03 -1.15
CA HIS A 247 6.00 -0.90 -2.61
C HIS A 247 7.29 -0.30 -3.21
N LEU A 248 8.45 -0.86 -2.81
CA LEU A 248 9.76 -0.38 -3.24
C LEU A 248 9.83 -0.28 -4.76
N LYS A 249 10.27 0.87 -5.25
CA LYS A 249 10.49 1.15 -6.66
C LYS A 249 11.48 2.31 -6.84
N ALA A 250 11.94 2.50 -8.07
CA ALA A 250 12.65 3.70 -8.46
C ALA A 250 11.90 4.34 -9.64
N MET A 251 11.10 5.38 -9.35
CA MET A 251 10.27 6.03 -10.35
C MET A 251 11.10 6.85 -11.34
N GLY A 252 10.71 6.76 -12.63
CA GLY A 252 11.29 7.53 -13.73
C GLY A 252 12.50 6.86 -14.38
N ARG A 253 12.55 6.97 -15.72
CA ARG A 253 13.50 6.24 -16.58
C ARG A 253 14.98 6.45 -16.21
N ASP A 254 15.34 7.64 -15.74
CA ASP A 254 16.72 7.96 -15.36
C ASP A 254 17.16 7.23 -14.08
N ASN A 255 16.22 6.69 -13.31
CA ASN A 255 16.46 5.98 -12.05
C ASN A 255 16.48 4.46 -12.21
N TRP A 256 15.88 3.94 -13.30
CA TRP A 256 15.68 2.51 -13.53
C TRP A 256 17.02 1.76 -13.58
N ARG A 257 17.02 0.55 -13.05
CA ARG A 257 18.15 -0.42 -13.02
C ARG A 257 19.39 0.09 -12.29
N GLY A 258 19.38 1.35 -11.82
CA GLY A 258 20.47 1.96 -11.09
C GLY A 258 20.19 2.17 -9.61
N LYS A 259 19.01 2.67 -9.26
CA LYS A 259 18.65 3.04 -7.88
C LYS A 259 18.20 1.85 -7.05
N VAL A 260 17.37 0.95 -7.58
CA VAL A 260 16.90 -0.25 -6.86
C VAL A 260 18.06 -1.10 -6.35
N PRO A 261 19.09 -1.46 -7.15
CA PRO A 261 20.25 -2.18 -6.64
C PRO A 261 20.98 -1.46 -5.51
N GLN A 262 21.04 -0.11 -5.54
CA GLN A 262 21.65 0.67 -4.46
C GLN A 262 20.86 0.59 -3.17
N VAL A 263 19.50 0.65 -3.25
CA VAL A 263 18.62 0.49 -2.08
C VAL A 263 18.77 -0.91 -1.50
N LEU A 264 18.68 -1.96 -2.32
CA LEU A 264 18.83 -3.35 -1.84
C LEU A 264 20.17 -3.56 -1.14
N ALA A 265 21.27 -3.07 -1.73
CA ALA A 265 22.60 -3.14 -1.11
C ALA A 265 22.71 -2.34 0.20
N LEU A 266 21.98 -1.21 0.31
CA LEU A 266 21.89 -0.45 1.56
C LEU A 266 21.16 -1.26 2.65
N LEU A 267 20.02 -1.86 2.31
CA LEU A 267 19.24 -2.68 3.24
C LEU A 267 20.03 -3.91 3.70
N ASP A 268 20.77 -4.56 2.78
CA ASP A 268 21.61 -5.72 3.13
C ASP A 268 22.72 -5.36 4.12
N ARG A 269 23.38 -4.24 3.93
CA ARG A 269 24.39 -3.76 4.90
C ARG A 269 23.77 -3.49 6.27
N ALA A 270 22.61 -2.83 6.29
CA ALA A 270 21.92 -2.54 7.55
C ALA A 270 21.42 -3.81 8.25
N ARG A 271 20.98 -4.83 7.50
CA ARG A 271 20.66 -6.17 8.05
C ARG A 271 21.87 -6.86 8.66
N GLN A 272 23.04 -6.76 8.01
CA GLN A 272 24.32 -7.27 8.55
C GLN A 272 24.74 -6.58 9.85
N GLU A 273 24.33 -5.32 10.05
CA GLU A 273 24.48 -4.58 11.32
C GLU A 273 23.46 -5.01 12.39
N GLY A 274 22.53 -5.92 12.06
CA GLY A 274 21.52 -6.46 12.98
C GLY A 274 20.19 -5.71 12.99
N LEU A 275 19.95 -4.80 12.03
CA LEU A 275 18.65 -4.13 11.88
C LEU A 275 17.66 -5.07 11.17
N ASP A 276 16.40 -5.03 11.62
CA ASP A 276 15.30 -5.80 11.02
C ASP A 276 14.65 -4.94 9.93
N LEU A 277 15.05 -5.18 8.67
CA LEU A 277 14.60 -4.44 7.51
C LEU A 277 14.08 -5.38 6.43
N SER A 278 12.94 -5.04 5.84
CA SER A 278 12.33 -5.76 4.73
C SER A 278 11.68 -4.79 3.76
N CYS A 279 11.18 -5.29 2.64
CA CYS A 279 10.42 -4.49 1.68
C CYS A 279 9.32 -5.30 1.02
N ASP A 280 8.45 -4.63 0.29
CA ASP A 280 7.48 -5.27 -0.59
C ASP A 280 7.45 -4.60 -1.98
N VAL A 281 6.79 -5.25 -2.92
CA VAL A 281 6.60 -4.76 -4.29
C VAL A 281 5.35 -5.36 -4.91
N TYR A 282 4.66 -4.60 -5.77
CA TYR A 282 3.62 -5.14 -6.66
C TYR A 282 4.19 -5.42 -8.06
N PRO A 283 3.68 -6.42 -8.79
CA PRO A 283 4.30 -6.90 -10.03
C PRO A 283 3.81 -6.12 -11.26
N TYR A 284 3.73 -4.78 -11.17
CA TYR A 284 3.26 -3.90 -12.25
C TYR A 284 4.18 -2.69 -12.40
N THR A 285 4.36 -2.23 -13.64
CA THR A 285 5.17 -1.05 -13.96
C THR A 285 4.43 0.26 -13.77
N ALA A 286 3.15 0.22 -13.44
CA ALA A 286 2.35 1.38 -13.10
C ALA A 286 1.91 1.34 -11.63
N GLY A 287 1.86 2.51 -10.99
CA GLY A 287 1.26 2.73 -9.68
C GLY A 287 -0.16 3.26 -9.78
N SER A 288 -0.79 3.43 -8.63
CA SER A 288 -2.09 4.13 -8.52
C SER A 288 -2.18 4.81 -7.16
N THR A 289 -2.43 6.11 -7.20
CA THR A 289 -2.61 6.94 -6.01
C THR A 289 -3.50 8.16 -6.32
N GLN A 290 -3.70 9.02 -5.32
CA GLN A 290 -4.42 10.28 -5.53
C GLN A 290 -3.62 11.24 -6.43
N LEU A 291 -4.30 11.95 -7.34
CA LEU A 291 -3.66 12.91 -8.24
C LEU A 291 -2.96 14.06 -7.51
N LEU A 292 -3.37 14.36 -6.28
CA LEU A 292 -2.70 15.35 -5.42
C LEU A 292 -1.20 15.06 -5.19
N HIS A 293 -0.78 13.80 -5.38
CA HIS A 293 0.62 13.40 -5.18
C HIS A 293 1.60 14.04 -6.20
N ILE A 294 1.10 14.63 -7.27
CA ILE A 294 1.93 15.43 -8.19
C ILE A 294 2.33 16.80 -7.63
N LEU A 295 1.66 17.25 -6.54
CA LEU A 295 1.91 18.56 -5.95
C LEU A 295 3.08 18.50 -4.96
N PRO A 296 3.96 19.51 -4.94
CA PRO A 296 5.01 19.59 -3.93
C PRO A 296 4.41 19.79 -2.52
N PRO A 297 5.08 19.31 -1.46
CA PRO A 297 4.54 19.25 -0.09
C PRO A 297 3.95 20.57 0.42
N GLU A 298 4.56 21.72 0.13
CA GLU A 298 4.07 23.02 0.54
C GLU A 298 2.69 23.38 -0.04
N PHE A 299 2.33 22.78 -1.19
CA PHE A 299 1.00 22.95 -1.80
C PHE A 299 -0.06 22.04 -1.17
N LEU A 300 0.33 21.00 -0.44
CA LEU A 300 -0.57 20.10 0.27
C LEU A 300 -0.97 20.60 1.67
N ALA A 301 -0.35 21.70 2.14
CA ALA A 301 -0.61 22.23 3.48
C ALA A 301 -2.03 22.79 3.62
N GLY A 302 -2.66 22.55 4.77
CA GLY A 302 -3.93 23.19 5.18
C GLY A 302 -5.20 22.40 4.86
N GLY A 303 -5.07 21.17 4.35
CA GLY A 303 -6.20 20.30 4.00
C GLY A 303 -6.85 20.66 2.65
N MET A 304 -7.81 19.84 2.24
CA MET A 304 -8.38 19.86 0.88
C MET A 304 -8.92 21.23 0.46
N GLU A 305 -9.68 21.90 1.31
CA GLU A 305 -10.22 23.24 0.97
C GLU A 305 -9.12 24.28 0.71
N ALA A 306 -8.02 24.22 1.46
CA ALA A 306 -6.89 25.13 1.26
C ALA A 306 -6.14 24.80 -0.04
N ILE A 307 -6.00 23.52 -0.38
CA ILE A 307 -5.40 23.07 -1.63
C ILE A 307 -6.23 23.55 -2.82
N VAL A 308 -7.53 23.26 -2.83
CA VAL A 308 -8.45 23.65 -3.90
C VAL A 308 -8.45 25.20 -4.10
N ARG A 309 -8.53 25.96 -3.00
CA ARG A 309 -8.47 27.42 -3.05
C ARG A 309 -7.14 27.92 -3.62
N ARG A 310 -6.01 27.30 -3.24
CA ARG A 310 -4.67 27.62 -3.74
C ARG A 310 -4.52 27.32 -5.21
N LEU A 311 -5.03 26.16 -5.67
CA LEU A 311 -5.04 25.79 -7.08
C LEU A 311 -6.01 26.63 -7.91
N GLY A 312 -7.03 27.25 -7.32
CA GLY A 312 -7.91 28.22 -7.98
C GLY A 312 -7.27 29.60 -8.18
N ASP A 313 -6.19 29.94 -7.47
CA ASP A 313 -5.52 31.24 -7.52
C ASP A 313 -4.46 31.28 -8.62
N PRO A 314 -4.55 32.22 -9.61
CA PRO A 314 -3.57 32.33 -10.70
C PRO A 314 -2.13 32.61 -10.23
N ASP A 315 -1.95 33.37 -9.15
CA ASP A 315 -0.60 33.67 -8.61
C ASP A 315 0.03 32.43 -7.98
N GLN A 316 -0.76 31.64 -7.27
CA GLN A 316 -0.32 30.36 -6.69
C GLN A 316 0.01 29.34 -7.78
N ARG A 317 -0.75 29.28 -8.88
CA ARG A 317 -0.43 28.42 -10.04
C ARG A 317 0.91 28.82 -10.69
N ARG A 318 1.20 30.11 -10.80
CA ARG A 318 2.53 30.56 -11.29
C ARG A 318 3.67 30.15 -10.34
N GLN A 319 3.42 30.16 -9.05
CA GLN A 319 4.39 29.66 -8.06
C GLN A 319 4.57 28.15 -8.16
N LEU A 320 3.46 27.39 -8.31
CA LEU A 320 3.48 25.95 -8.53
C LEU A 320 4.28 25.59 -9.78
N ALA A 321 4.05 26.26 -10.91
CA ALA A 321 4.78 26.00 -12.14
C ALA A 321 6.29 26.16 -11.96
N ARG A 322 6.74 27.27 -11.34
CA ARG A 322 8.17 27.49 -11.03
C ARG A 322 8.72 26.44 -10.07
N ARG A 323 7.92 26.01 -9.12
CA ARG A 323 8.33 25.01 -8.12
C ARG A 323 8.51 23.62 -8.76
N ILE A 324 7.63 23.25 -9.67
CA ILE A 324 7.74 22.02 -10.47
C ILE A 324 8.98 22.10 -11.40
N GLU A 325 9.21 23.25 -12.07
CA GLU A 325 10.41 23.43 -12.90
C GLU A 325 11.73 23.24 -12.11
N SER A 326 11.79 23.63 -10.83
CA SER A 326 12.96 23.43 -9.99
C SER A 326 13.21 21.96 -9.65
N GLY A 327 12.16 21.15 -9.49
CA GLY A 327 12.22 19.70 -9.31
C GLY A 327 12.85 19.21 -8.01
N ASP A 328 13.24 20.10 -7.07
CA ASP A 328 14.04 19.73 -5.90
C ASP A 328 13.17 19.30 -4.71
N GLY A 329 13.57 18.23 -4.03
CA GLY A 329 13.07 17.85 -2.69
C GLY A 329 11.70 17.18 -2.66
N PHE A 330 11.12 16.80 -3.80
CA PHE A 330 9.89 15.99 -3.89
C PHE A 330 9.91 15.15 -5.17
N ASP A 331 9.03 14.16 -5.26
CA ASP A 331 8.85 13.39 -6.50
C ASP A 331 7.93 14.13 -7.45
N ASP A 332 8.51 14.75 -8.46
CA ASP A 332 7.76 15.36 -9.56
C ASP A 332 7.24 14.25 -10.50
N ILE A 333 6.06 13.74 -10.19
CA ILE A 333 5.42 12.64 -10.97
C ILE A 333 5.25 13.03 -12.44
N ALA A 334 4.95 14.29 -12.72
CA ALA A 334 4.80 14.76 -14.10
C ALA A 334 6.11 14.65 -14.89
N ARG A 335 7.25 14.88 -14.25
CA ARG A 335 8.57 14.69 -14.84
C ARG A 335 8.98 13.21 -14.89
N LEU A 336 8.67 12.43 -13.85
CA LEU A 336 9.07 11.03 -13.71
C LEU A 336 8.30 10.10 -14.65
N ALA A 337 6.99 10.28 -14.79
CA ALA A 337 6.10 9.48 -15.65
C ALA A 337 5.82 10.14 -17.00
N GLY A 338 5.92 11.47 -17.09
CA GLY A 338 5.41 12.26 -18.20
C GLY A 338 3.89 12.48 -18.10
N TRP A 339 3.38 13.61 -18.61
CA TRP A 339 1.95 13.88 -18.63
C TRP A 339 1.14 12.87 -19.47
N ASP A 340 1.77 12.21 -20.41
CA ASP A 340 1.22 11.11 -21.21
C ASP A 340 1.19 9.77 -20.46
N GLY A 341 2.01 9.63 -19.41
CA GLY A 341 2.06 8.47 -18.52
C GLY A 341 1.13 8.55 -17.32
N ILE A 342 0.41 9.66 -17.09
CA ILE A 342 -0.53 9.87 -15.98
C ILE A 342 -1.95 9.77 -16.48
N PHE A 343 -2.70 8.74 -16.09
CA PHE A 343 -4.07 8.46 -16.51
C PHE A 343 -5.04 8.69 -15.36
N LEU A 344 -6.16 9.39 -15.61
CA LEU A 344 -7.20 9.60 -14.61
C LEU A 344 -8.17 8.43 -14.58
N THR A 345 -8.43 7.87 -13.42
CA THR A 345 -9.18 6.61 -13.28
C THR A 345 -10.43 6.71 -12.42
N SER A 346 -10.58 7.77 -11.65
CA SER A 346 -11.77 8.08 -10.86
C SER A 346 -12.05 9.57 -10.96
N LEU A 347 -13.22 9.92 -11.46
CA LEU A 347 -13.73 11.28 -11.62
C LEU A 347 -15.19 11.30 -11.19
N HIS A 348 -15.57 12.24 -10.31
CA HIS A 348 -16.90 12.30 -9.69
C HIS A 348 -17.84 13.28 -10.41
N CYS A 349 -17.28 14.36 -11.00
CA CYS A 349 -18.06 15.34 -11.73
C CYS A 349 -18.54 14.75 -13.07
N PRO A 350 -19.86 14.75 -13.38
CA PRO A 350 -20.38 14.18 -14.64
C PRO A 350 -19.75 14.79 -15.89
N GLU A 351 -19.36 16.06 -15.83
CA GLU A 351 -18.72 16.77 -16.95
C GLU A 351 -17.32 16.21 -17.26
N ASP A 352 -16.64 15.66 -16.25
CA ASP A 352 -15.29 15.10 -16.37
C ASP A 352 -15.28 13.58 -16.66
N HIS A 353 -16.43 12.88 -16.55
CA HIS A 353 -16.53 11.45 -16.88
C HIS A 353 -16.00 11.07 -18.27
N PRO A 354 -16.15 11.90 -19.34
CA PRO A 354 -15.55 11.59 -20.64
C PRO A 354 -14.01 11.48 -20.63
N TYR A 355 -13.34 12.02 -19.62
CA TYR A 355 -11.89 11.99 -19.49
C TYR A 355 -11.38 10.75 -18.74
N GLN A 356 -12.28 9.98 -18.16
CA GLN A 356 -11.89 8.77 -17.41
C GLN A 356 -11.14 7.78 -18.32
N GLY A 357 -9.98 7.32 -17.86
CA GLY A 357 -9.10 6.46 -18.62
C GLY A 357 -8.24 7.19 -19.66
N MET A 358 -8.28 8.52 -19.71
CA MET A 358 -7.39 9.31 -20.57
C MET A 358 -6.17 9.80 -19.80
N SER A 359 -5.06 10.01 -20.52
CA SER A 359 -3.89 10.68 -19.95
C SER A 359 -4.10 12.19 -19.84
N LEU A 360 -3.44 12.82 -18.85
CA LEU A 360 -3.48 14.28 -18.68
C LEU A 360 -3.02 15.02 -19.94
N ALA A 361 -1.99 14.53 -20.65
CA ALA A 361 -1.56 15.12 -21.92
C ALA A 361 -2.69 15.12 -22.97
N ARG A 362 -3.47 14.02 -23.05
CA ARG A 362 -4.59 13.94 -24.00
C ARG A 362 -5.73 14.87 -23.62
N ILE A 363 -6.08 14.95 -22.33
CA ILE A 363 -7.13 15.86 -21.85
C ILE A 363 -6.75 17.31 -22.11
N ALA A 364 -5.51 17.70 -21.80
CA ALA A 364 -4.97 19.02 -22.04
C ALA A 364 -5.04 19.40 -23.53
N ALA A 365 -4.69 18.48 -24.43
CA ALA A 365 -4.81 18.69 -25.88
C ALA A 365 -6.27 18.87 -26.33
N LEU A 366 -7.22 18.12 -25.76
CA LEU A 366 -8.65 18.23 -26.07
C LEU A 366 -9.25 19.55 -25.56
N THR A 367 -8.78 20.06 -24.43
CA THR A 367 -9.25 21.31 -23.83
C THR A 367 -8.49 22.55 -24.30
N GLY A 368 -7.42 22.37 -25.09
CA GLY A 368 -6.56 23.45 -25.55
C GLY A 368 -5.75 24.14 -24.47
N GLN A 369 -5.44 23.42 -23.38
CA GLN A 369 -4.69 23.90 -22.22
C GLN A 369 -3.29 23.29 -22.17
N ASP A 370 -2.39 23.90 -21.40
CA ASP A 370 -1.17 23.18 -20.97
C ASP A 370 -1.54 22.14 -19.91
N PRO A 371 -0.76 21.04 -19.78
CA PRO A 371 -1.10 19.93 -18.88
C PRO A 371 -1.19 20.32 -17.41
N LEU A 372 -0.36 21.25 -16.91
CA LEU A 372 -0.40 21.66 -15.50
C LEU A 372 -1.66 22.48 -15.20
N THR A 373 -2.04 23.39 -16.09
CA THR A 373 -3.30 24.16 -15.99
C THR A 373 -4.49 23.22 -16.01
N CYS A 374 -4.53 22.28 -16.97
CA CYS A 374 -5.56 21.25 -17.05
C CYS A 374 -5.67 20.44 -15.76
N CYS A 375 -4.54 19.98 -15.22
CA CYS A 375 -4.49 19.24 -13.94
C CYS A 375 -5.04 20.09 -12.78
N CYS A 376 -4.65 21.36 -12.66
CA CYS A 376 -5.15 22.25 -11.61
C CYS A 376 -6.67 22.46 -11.73
N ASP A 377 -7.19 22.64 -12.93
CA ASP A 377 -8.63 22.84 -13.17
C ASP A 377 -9.43 21.59 -12.78
N LEU A 378 -8.95 20.41 -13.15
CA LEU A 378 -9.54 19.13 -12.75
C LEU A 378 -9.53 18.96 -11.22
N LEU A 379 -8.40 19.18 -10.57
CA LEU A 379 -8.30 19.10 -9.10
C LEU A 379 -9.23 20.09 -8.40
N VAL A 380 -9.44 21.28 -8.96
CA VAL A 380 -10.38 22.26 -8.39
C VAL A 380 -11.83 21.79 -8.55
N ARG A 381 -12.25 21.33 -9.75
CA ARG A 381 -13.62 20.87 -9.99
C ARG A 381 -13.97 19.63 -9.19
N GLU A 382 -13.08 18.68 -9.18
CA GLU A 382 -13.19 17.39 -8.47
C GLU A 382 -12.87 17.50 -6.97
N ARG A 383 -12.59 18.71 -6.47
CA ARG A 383 -12.25 18.98 -5.07
C ARG A 383 -11.08 18.12 -4.55
N GLY A 384 -10.15 17.77 -5.44
CA GLY A 384 -9.00 16.92 -5.13
C GLY A 384 -9.27 15.42 -5.11
N GLU A 385 -10.51 15.00 -5.28
CA GLU A 385 -10.94 13.59 -5.16
C GLU A 385 -10.73 12.83 -6.49
N ILE A 386 -9.48 12.83 -7.00
CA ILE A 386 -9.09 12.15 -8.25
C ILE A 386 -8.08 11.05 -7.94
N THR A 387 -8.33 9.86 -8.48
CA THR A 387 -7.35 8.77 -8.51
C THR A 387 -6.67 8.72 -9.87
N MET A 388 -5.36 8.50 -9.88
CA MET A 388 -4.58 8.30 -11.11
C MET A 388 -3.94 6.92 -11.17
N ILE A 389 -3.53 6.54 -12.39
CA ILE A 389 -2.54 5.49 -12.66
C ILE A 389 -1.36 6.17 -13.35
N ASP A 390 -0.15 5.92 -12.86
CA ASP A 390 1.08 6.50 -13.38
C ASP A 390 2.08 5.42 -13.79
N PHE A 391 2.54 5.46 -15.05
CA PHE A 391 3.51 4.50 -15.60
C PHE A 391 4.93 4.98 -15.30
N MET A 392 5.53 4.47 -14.21
CA MET A 392 6.74 5.07 -13.65
C MET A 392 7.83 4.05 -13.24
N ALA A 393 7.58 2.74 -13.32
CA ALA A 393 8.50 1.69 -12.86
C ALA A 393 9.02 0.79 -14.00
N ASP A 394 10.11 0.08 -13.74
CA ASP A 394 10.77 -0.85 -14.66
C ASP A 394 10.58 -2.31 -14.22
N GLU A 395 10.28 -3.20 -15.18
CA GLU A 395 10.00 -4.61 -14.88
C GLU A 395 11.25 -5.36 -14.38
N GLU A 396 12.46 -4.96 -14.78
CA GLU A 396 13.70 -5.57 -14.28
C GLU A 396 14.00 -5.15 -12.83
N ASP A 397 13.66 -3.91 -12.45
CA ASP A 397 13.74 -3.48 -11.06
C ASP A 397 12.74 -4.26 -10.19
N ILE A 398 11.52 -4.47 -10.67
CA ILE A 398 10.51 -5.32 -9.98
C ILE A 398 11.07 -6.73 -9.79
N ALA A 399 11.62 -7.34 -10.85
CA ALA A 399 12.21 -8.67 -10.77
C ALA A 399 13.41 -8.73 -9.80
N ALA A 400 14.22 -7.67 -9.74
CA ALA A 400 15.34 -7.59 -8.80
C ALA A 400 14.84 -7.55 -7.34
N ILE A 401 13.80 -6.77 -7.05
CA ILE A 401 13.18 -6.71 -5.72
C ILE A 401 12.56 -8.05 -5.35
N LEU A 402 11.81 -8.68 -6.26
CA LEU A 402 11.20 -10.00 -6.04
C LEU A 402 12.22 -11.12 -5.79
N ARG A 403 13.47 -10.98 -6.25
CA ARG A 403 14.55 -11.95 -5.95
C ARG A 403 15.18 -11.75 -4.57
N ASP A 404 14.99 -10.59 -3.93
CA ASP A 404 15.50 -10.34 -2.57
C ASP A 404 14.73 -11.26 -1.58
N PRO A 405 15.41 -12.06 -0.76
CA PRO A 405 14.76 -13.00 0.16
C PRO A 405 13.98 -12.30 1.29
N PHE A 406 14.16 -10.99 1.48
CA PHE A 406 13.44 -10.16 2.45
C PHE A 406 12.37 -9.30 1.80
N SER A 407 12.02 -9.59 0.56
CA SER A 407 10.92 -8.96 -0.16
C SER A 407 9.63 -9.77 -0.01
N ASN A 408 8.49 -9.09 -0.09
CA ASN A 408 7.16 -9.69 -0.16
C ASN A 408 6.42 -9.19 -1.40
N LEU A 409 5.50 -10.00 -1.91
CA LEU A 409 4.55 -9.56 -2.91
C LEU A 409 3.33 -8.94 -2.23
N ILE A 410 2.91 -7.82 -2.76
CA ILE A 410 1.69 -7.12 -2.33
C ILE A 410 0.85 -6.71 -3.52
N SER A 411 -0.41 -6.35 -3.28
CA SER A 411 -1.23 -5.74 -4.34
C SER A 411 -1.17 -4.22 -4.32
N ASP A 412 -1.07 -3.60 -3.16
CA ASP A 412 -1.26 -2.16 -2.98
C ASP A 412 -2.58 -1.67 -3.61
N SER A 413 -3.63 -2.48 -3.46
CA SER A 413 -4.94 -2.24 -4.07
C SER A 413 -5.63 -1.06 -3.43
N THR A 414 -6.10 -0.14 -4.27
CA THR A 414 -6.94 1.01 -3.90
C THR A 414 -8.40 0.75 -4.29
N TYR A 415 -9.34 1.37 -3.58
CA TYR A 415 -10.77 1.11 -3.74
C TYR A 415 -11.56 2.40 -3.94
N PRO A 416 -11.31 3.20 -4.98
CA PRO A 416 -12.08 4.41 -5.23
C PRO A 416 -13.58 4.08 -5.30
N THR A 417 -14.42 5.05 -4.96
CA THR A 417 -15.88 4.87 -4.93
C THR A 417 -16.42 4.64 -6.33
N GLU A 418 -15.85 5.33 -7.31
CA GLU A 418 -16.24 5.30 -8.73
C GLU A 418 -15.01 5.09 -9.61
N GLY A 419 -15.24 4.80 -10.90
CA GLY A 419 -14.20 4.72 -11.89
C GLY A 419 -13.63 3.31 -12.10
N GLN A 420 -12.41 3.25 -12.64
CA GLN A 420 -11.72 2.01 -13.00
C GLN A 420 -10.46 1.85 -12.15
N PRO A 421 -10.46 1.01 -11.11
CA PRO A 421 -9.28 0.80 -10.30
C PRO A 421 -8.17 0.13 -11.12
N HIS A 422 -6.92 0.27 -10.65
CA HIS A 422 -5.76 -0.38 -11.23
C HIS A 422 -5.93 -1.90 -11.30
N PRO A 423 -5.47 -2.60 -12.37
CA PRO A 423 -5.57 -4.07 -12.50
C PRO A 423 -5.00 -4.87 -11.32
N ARG A 424 -4.14 -4.28 -10.49
CA ARG A 424 -3.59 -4.90 -9.29
C ARG A 424 -4.67 -5.33 -8.26
N VAL A 425 -5.84 -4.71 -8.30
CA VAL A 425 -7.00 -5.11 -7.48
C VAL A 425 -7.46 -6.52 -7.84
N TYR A 426 -7.38 -6.89 -9.12
CA TYR A 426 -8.01 -8.10 -9.67
C TYR A 426 -7.06 -9.28 -9.85
N GLY A 427 -5.75 -9.06 -10.01
CA GLY A 427 -4.89 -10.11 -10.55
C GLY A 427 -3.46 -10.19 -10.04
N THR A 428 -3.06 -9.43 -9.04
CA THR A 428 -1.67 -9.32 -8.57
C THR A 428 -1.01 -10.69 -8.33
N PHE A 429 -1.66 -11.53 -7.53
CA PHE A 429 -1.08 -12.82 -7.13
C PHE A 429 -1.00 -13.81 -8.29
N VAL A 430 -2.01 -13.82 -9.14
CA VAL A 430 -2.01 -14.62 -10.36
C VAL A 430 -0.98 -14.07 -11.37
N HIS A 431 -0.83 -12.75 -11.46
CA HIS A 431 0.15 -12.10 -12.34
C HIS A 431 1.60 -12.45 -11.93
N LEU A 432 1.93 -12.46 -10.64
CA LEU A 432 3.22 -12.95 -10.17
C LEU A 432 3.52 -14.35 -10.73
N LEU A 433 2.60 -15.29 -10.48
CA LEU A 433 2.80 -16.69 -10.87
C LEU A 433 2.89 -16.86 -12.40
N THR A 434 2.02 -16.19 -13.16
CA THR A 434 2.01 -16.31 -14.62
C THR A 434 3.17 -15.58 -15.28
N ARG A 435 3.45 -14.34 -14.87
CA ARG A 435 4.45 -13.50 -15.53
C ARG A 435 5.87 -13.82 -15.06
N PHE A 436 6.12 -13.75 -13.74
CA PHE A 436 7.48 -13.79 -13.18
C PHE A 436 7.96 -15.23 -12.91
N VAL A 437 7.04 -16.17 -12.64
CA VAL A 437 7.41 -17.58 -12.44
C VAL A 437 7.36 -18.34 -13.76
N LEU A 438 6.18 -18.44 -14.43
CA LEU A 438 6.00 -19.33 -15.56
C LEU A 438 6.53 -18.78 -16.89
N GLN A 439 6.35 -17.47 -17.17
CA GLN A 439 6.76 -16.90 -18.46
C GLN A 439 8.20 -16.43 -18.46
N ARG A 440 8.63 -15.67 -17.45
CA ARG A 440 9.97 -15.09 -17.39
C ARG A 440 10.98 -16.00 -16.68
N GLY A 441 10.54 -16.81 -15.71
CA GLY A 441 11.44 -17.64 -14.92
C GLY A 441 12.33 -16.83 -13.96
N ASP A 442 11.89 -15.62 -13.56
CA ASP A 442 12.63 -14.77 -12.61
C ASP A 442 12.65 -15.35 -11.21
N LEU A 443 11.61 -16.10 -10.85
CA LEU A 443 11.42 -16.77 -9.57
C LEU A 443 11.15 -18.26 -9.77
N THR A 444 11.60 -19.08 -8.82
CA THR A 444 11.08 -20.44 -8.71
C THR A 444 9.68 -20.43 -8.07
N PRO A 445 8.85 -21.46 -8.31
CA PRO A 445 7.58 -21.61 -7.61
C PRO A 445 7.72 -21.53 -6.09
N GLU A 446 8.76 -22.19 -5.55
CA GLU A 446 9.02 -22.26 -4.11
C GLU A 446 9.29 -20.88 -3.51
N LEU A 447 10.14 -20.06 -4.16
CA LEU A 447 10.45 -18.71 -3.71
C LEU A 447 9.23 -17.80 -3.79
N SER A 448 8.47 -17.88 -4.91
CA SER A 448 7.26 -17.08 -5.08
C SER A 448 6.23 -17.34 -3.97
N LEU A 449 6.11 -18.59 -3.52
CA LEU A 449 5.18 -18.96 -2.46
C LEU A 449 5.62 -18.51 -1.06
N ILE A 450 6.92 -18.37 -0.82
CA ILE A 450 7.40 -17.71 0.42
C ILE A 450 6.89 -16.26 0.44
N HIS A 451 7.01 -15.53 -0.66
CA HIS A 451 6.62 -14.12 -0.74
C HIS A 451 5.12 -13.86 -0.59
N ILE A 452 4.26 -14.84 -0.91
CA ILE A 452 2.80 -14.67 -0.94
C ILE A 452 2.03 -15.45 0.11
N SER A 453 2.64 -16.46 0.74
CA SER A 453 1.96 -17.26 1.78
C SER A 453 2.62 -17.21 3.16
N GLU A 454 3.86 -16.71 3.24
CA GLU A 454 4.62 -16.51 4.49
C GLU A 454 5.14 -15.06 4.65
N PRO A 455 4.44 -14.01 4.19
CA PRO A 455 4.94 -12.64 4.24
C PRO A 455 5.14 -12.14 5.67
N THR A 456 4.40 -12.70 6.63
CA THR A 456 4.53 -12.36 8.07
C THR A 456 5.85 -12.83 8.70
N ARG A 457 6.57 -13.75 8.06
CA ARG A 457 7.88 -14.23 8.52
C ARG A 457 8.87 -13.08 8.73
N HIS A 458 8.85 -12.08 7.87
CA HIS A 458 9.72 -10.91 7.94
C HIS A 458 9.15 -9.82 8.85
N LEU A 459 7.83 -9.69 8.93
CA LEU A 459 7.16 -8.71 9.78
C LEU A 459 6.98 -9.18 11.23
N ARG A 460 7.32 -10.45 11.56
CA ARG A 460 7.12 -11.05 12.89
C ARG A 460 5.70 -10.84 13.45
N ILE A 461 4.71 -10.80 12.56
CA ILE A 461 3.30 -10.80 12.94
C ILE A 461 2.96 -12.25 13.31
N SER A 462 2.80 -12.52 14.60
CA SER A 462 2.45 -13.85 15.14
C SER A 462 0.95 -13.98 15.38
#